data_74fcb11a110bab53f1a65fcede4f64bb
#
_entry.id   74fcb11a110bab53f1a65fcede4f64bb
#
_cell.length_a   1.000
_cell.length_b   1.000
_cell.length_c   1.000
_cell.angle_alpha   90.00
_cell.angle_beta   90.00
_cell.angle_gamma   90.00
#
_symmetry.space_group_name_H-M   'P 1'
#
loop_
_entity.id
_entity.type
_entity.pdbx_description
1 polymer ?
#
loop_
_entity_poly.entity_id
_entity_poly.type
_entity_poly.pdbx_seq_one_letter_code
_entity_poly.pdbx_strand_id
1 'polypeptide(L)'
;MARPWLTRTEPTLTPRPDGSLEYRGHAFTARIAPDGAVSFSDRDAVQADEMLQGGPARFDLTDMAMRGSGQDPYAAEREWFMEHTEEVRARLETEARVRERESALRGVPGRLASIWNSERPAFLRRRAIFRMWDDCEEEGDGLQVRSQVIEFIQAQLPRNAPDAFTTEELRRFNAERDSTMEFDPY
;
A
#
# COMPACT_ATOMS: atom_id res chain seq x y z
N MET A 1 -2.42 8.95 41.09
CA MET A 1 -3.19 9.69 40.09
C MET A 1 -4.01 8.71 39.29
N ALA A 2 -5.32 8.99 39.08
CA ALA A 2 -6.15 8.14 38.22
C ALA A 2 -5.67 8.24 36.77
N ARG A 3 -5.47 7.13 36.11
CA ARG A 3 -5.14 7.08 34.69
C ARG A 3 -6.45 7.15 33.88
N PRO A 4 -6.85 8.32 33.34
CA PRO A 4 -8.20 8.52 32.77
C PRO A 4 -8.50 7.64 31.55
N TRP A 5 -7.47 7.06 30.92
CA TRP A 5 -7.61 6.14 29.80
C TRP A 5 -7.98 4.71 30.23
N LEU A 6 -7.71 4.29 31.50
CA LEU A 6 -8.11 2.99 32.05
C LEU A 6 -9.63 2.82 32.19
N THR A 7 -10.40 3.89 32.15
CA THR A 7 -11.87 3.85 32.20
C THR A 7 -12.53 3.80 30.82
N ARG A 8 -11.76 3.90 29.74
CA ARG A 8 -12.28 3.81 28.36
C ARG A 8 -12.18 2.38 27.88
N THR A 9 -13.28 1.84 27.40
CA THR A 9 -13.37 0.50 26.82
C THR A 9 -12.79 0.46 25.41
N GLU A 10 -12.91 1.55 24.63
CA GLU A 10 -12.45 1.64 23.24
C GLU A 10 -11.94 3.04 22.89
N PRO A 11 -10.94 3.16 22.00
CA PRO A 11 -10.49 4.46 21.49
C PRO A 11 -11.51 5.04 20.50
N THR A 12 -11.89 6.31 20.71
CA THR A 12 -12.75 7.03 19.75
C THR A 12 -11.91 7.49 18.56
N LEU A 13 -12.13 6.90 17.38
CA LEU A 13 -11.45 7.21 16.13
C LEU A 13 -12.29 8.16 15.29
N THR A 14 -11.71 9.25 14.83
CA THR A 14 -12.35 10.26 13.97
C THR A 14 -11.84 10.12 12.55
N PRO A 15 -12.71 9.84 11.54
CA PRO A 15 -12.28 9.78 10.15
C PRO A 15 -11.80 11.15 9.63
N ARG A 16 -10.75 11.13 8.80
CA ARG A 16 -10.21 12.29 8.10
C ARG A 16 -10.48 12.19 6.59
N PRO A 17 -10.51 13.32 5.86
CA PRO A 17 -10.78 13.35 4.41
C PRO A 17 -9.78 12.54 3.57
N ASP A 18 -8.57 12.33 4.08
CA ASP A 18 -7.51 11.55 3.43
C ASP A 18 -7.63 10.03 3.66
N GLY A 19 -8.72 9.59 4.31
CA GLY A 19 -8.97 8.18 4.64
C GLY A 19 -8.23 7.69 5.88
N SER A 20 -7.45 8.53 6.56
CA SER A 20 -6.84 8.18 7.85
C SER A 20 -7.85 8.31 8.99
N LEU A 21 -7.56 7.63 10.11
CA LEU A 21 -8.31 7.75 11.36
C LEU A 21 -7.45 8.45 12.41
N GLU A 22 -8.03 9.41 13.12
CA GLU A 22 -7.35 10.16 14.18
C GLU A 22 -7.93 9.80 15.55
N TYR A 23 -7.03 9.52 16.49
CA TYR A 23 -7.31 9.41 17.92
C TYR A 23 -6.69 10.59 18.65
N ARG A 24 -7.48 11.23 19.52
CA ARG A 24 -7.00 12.29 20.42
C ARG A 24 -7.05 11.77 21.84
N GLY A 25 -5.91 11.30 22.31
CA GLY A 25 -5.70 10.86 23.69
C GLY A 25 -5.46 12.02 24.64
N HIS A 26 -5.19 11.68 25.91
CA HIS A 26 -4.82 12.67 26.93
C HIS A 26 -3.39 13.21 26.67
N ALA A 27 -2.46 12.32 26.38
CA ALA A 27 -1.04 12.61 26.27
C ALA A 27 -0.54 12.75 24.84
N PHE A 28 -1.19 12.09 23.88
CA PHE A 28 -0.78 12.07 22.48
C PHE A 28 -1.98 12.10 21.52
N THR A 29 -1.69 12.43 20.29
CA THR A 29 -2.56 12.19 19.14
C THR A 29 -1.97 11.02 18.35
N ALA A 30 -2.80 10.03 18.00
CA ALA A 30 -2.41 8.95 17.09
C ALA A 30 -3.15 9.08 15.78
N ARG A 31 -2.48 8.74 14.68
CA ARG A 31 -3.06 8.68 13.36
C ARG A 31 -2.82 7.29 12.78
N ILE A 32 -3.91 6.63 12.40
CA ILE A 32 -3.88 5.38 11.66
C ILE A 32 -4.05 5.73 10.19
N ALA A 33 -3.03 5.45 9.39
CA ALA A 33 -3.06 5.68 7.94
C ALA A 33 -3.99 4.66 7.24
N PRO A 34 -4.38 4.91 5.97
CA PRO A 34 -5.25 4.00 5.22
C PRO A 34 -4.67 2.60 4.96
N ASP A 35 -3.38 2.39 5.20
CA ASP A 35 -2.65 1.11 5.14
C ASP A 35 -2.50 0.44 6.52
N GLY A 36 -3.10 1.00 7.57
CA GLY A 36 -3.01 0.49 8.94
C GLY A 36 -1.78 0.96 9.72
N ALA A 37 -0.83 1.67 9.10
CA ALA A 37 0.33 2.22 9.81
C ALA A 37 -0.07 3.27 10.84
N VAL A 38 0.62 3.26 12.01
CA VAL A 38 0.32 4.18 13.11
C VAL A 38 1.47 5.17 13.30
N SER A 39 1.12 6.44 13.43
CA SER A 39 2.03 7.50 13.86
C SER A 39 1.50 8.17 15.12
N PHE A 40 2.42 8.52 16.04
CA PHE A 40 2.11 9.21 17.28
C PHE A 40 2.72 10.61 17.27
N SER A 41 1.98 11.60 17.81
CA SER A 41 2.45 12.95 18.06
C SER A 41 2.12 13.33 19.49
N ASP A 42 3.13 13.73 20.26
CA ASP A 42 2.95 14.16 21.62
C ASP A 42 2.21 15.51 21.67
N ARG A 43 1.25 15.65 22.57
CA ARG A 43 0.44 16.88 22.69
C ARG A 43 1.17 18.04 23.37
N ASP A 44 2.25 17.75 24.08
CA ASP A 44 3.04 18.80 24.76
C ASP A 44 3.69 19.80 23.79
N ALA A 45 3.90 19.40 22.52
CA ALA A 45 4.38 20.32 21.50
C ALA A 45 3.35 21.41 21.12
N VAL A 46 2.05 21.14 21.33
CA VAL A 46 0.96 22.07 21.02
C VAL A 46 0.65 23.01 22.19
N GLN A 47 0.86 22.56 23.43
CA GLN A 47 0.65 23.40 24.62
C GLN A 47 1.71 24.50 24.78
N ALA A 48 2.90 24.31 24.23
CA ALA A 48 3.93 25.35 24.24
C ALA A 48 3.50 26.60 23.45
N ASP A 49 2.67 26.46 22.43
CA ASP A 49 2.16 27.58 21.62
C ASP A 49 0.98 28.29 22.31
N GLU A 50 0.15 27.58 23.08
CA GLU A 50 -0.92 28.17 23.91
C GLU A 50 -0.39 28.85 25.17
N MET A 51 0.76 28.44 25.71
CA MET A 51 1.41 29.07 26.87
C MET A 51 1.94 30.47 26.57
N LEU A 52 2.27 30.81 25.35
CA LEU A 52 2.64 32.15 24.92
C LEU A 52 1.45 33.14 25.02
N GLN A 53 0.22 32.63 25.23
CA GLN A 53 -1.00 33.44 25.36
C GLN A 53 -1.49 33.63 26.81
N GLY A 54 -0.70 33.28 27.84
CA GLY A 54 -0.92 33.74 29.23
C GLY A 54 -1.82 32.89 30.13
N GLY A 55 -1.99 31.58 29.84
CA GLY A 55 -2.70 30.63 30.70
C GLY A 55 -1.81 30.09 31.86
N PRO A 56 -2.40 29.60 32.99
CA PRO A 56 -1.63 29.03 34.10
C PRO A 56 -1.02 27.69 33.68
N ALA A 57 0.31 27.65 33.50
CA ALA A 57 1.07 26.49 33.16
C ALA A 57 1.07 25.45 34.32
N ARG A 58 0.48 24.30 34.13
CA ARG A 58 0.68 23.12 34.98
C ARG A 58 1.80 22.27 34.42
N PHE A 59 2.98 22.38 34.98
CA PHE A 59 4.09 21.49 34.64
C PHE A 59 3.94 20.17 35.44
N ASP A 60 3.85 19.03 34.74
CA ASP A 60 3.98 17.73 35.38
C ASP A 60 5.47 17.35 35.46
N LEU A 61 6.06 17.60 36.63
CA LEU A 61 7.47 17.29 36.90
C LEU A 61 7.79 15.80 36.78
N THR A 62 6.77 14.92 36.86
CA THR A 62 6.93 13.48 36.74
C THR A 62 7.25 13.09 35.29
N ASP A 63 6.54 13.68 34.34
CA ASP A 63 6.78 13.45 32.90
C ASP A 63 8.18 13.94 32.48
N MET A 64 8.60 15.08 33.02
CA MET A 64 9.92 15.64 32.76
C MET A 64 11.06 14.77 33.34
N ALA A 65 10.86 14.20 34.52
CA ALA A 65 11.80 13.28 35.14
C ALA A 65 11.90 11.94 34.40
N MET A 66 10.79 11.38 33.90
CA MET A 66 10.78 10.17 33.10
C MET A 66 11.45 10.33 31.75
N ARG A 67 11.21 11.47 31.06
CA ARG A 67 11.91 11.80 29.80
C ARG A 67 13.43 11.97 30.01
N GLY A 68 13.83 12.57 31.13
CA GLY A 68 15.23 12.74 31.50
C GLY A 68 15.95 11.38 31.78
N SER A 69 15.20 10.35 32.16
CA SER A 69 15.70 8.98 32.34
C SER A 69 15.63 8.10 31.08
N GLY A 70 15.14 8.64 29.94
CA GLY A 70 14.95 7.90 28.70
C GLY A 70 13.73 6.97 28.68
N GLN A 71 12.83 7.11 29.66
CA GLN A 71 11.57 6.37 29.71
C GLN A 71 10.45 7.18 29.04
N ASP A 72 9.64 6.50 28.20
CA ASP A 72 8.44 7.12 27.63
C ASP A 72 7.31 7.11 28.67
N PRO A 73 6.90 8.29 29.20
CA PRO A 73 5.85 8.36 30.22
C PRO A 73 4.48 7.90 29.71
N TYR A 74 4.32 7.82 28.40
CA TYR A 74 3.06 7.47 27.73
C TYR A 74 3.07 6.08 27.08
N ALA A 75 4.12 5.29 27.30
CA ALA A 75 4.26 3.95 26.73
C ALA A 75 3.03 3.07 26.99
N ALA A 76 2.51 3.06 28.23
CA ALA A 76 1.36 2.24 28.58
C ALA A 76 0.05 2.69 27.89
N GLU A 77 -0.15 4.01 27.64
CA GLU A 77 -1.32 4.51 26.90
C GLU A 77 -1.20 4.19 25.41
N ARG A 78 0.02 4.25 24.85
CA ARG A 78 0.28 3.85 23.46
C ARG A 78 0.08 2.36 23.25
N GLU A 79 0.56 1.52 24.18
CA GLU A 79 0.35 0.08 24.16
C GLU A 79 -1.14 -0.27 24.21
N TRP A 80 -1.89 0.35 25.14
CA TRP A 80 -3.35 0.21 25.20
C TRP A 80 -4.02 0.60 23.87
N PHE A 81 -3.62 1.74 23.28
CA PHE A 81 -4.15 2.18 21.99
C PHE A 81 -3.84 1.16 20.88
N MET A 82 -2.62 0.66 20.83
CA MET A 82 -2.20 -0.33 19.82
C MET A 82 -2.99 -1.63 19.96
N GLU A 83 -3.22 -2.10 21.18
CA GLU A 83 -4.01 -3.29 21.46
C GLU A 83 -5.47 -3.11 21.01
N HIS A 84 -6.11 -2.01 21.41
CA HIS A 84 -7.54 -1.77 21.14
C HIS A 84 -7.83 -1.29 19.70
N THR A 85 -6.82 -1.03 18.89
CA THR A 85 -6.97 -0.70 17.47
C THR A 85 -6.47 -1.81 16.54
N GLU A 86 -6.04 -2.95 17.05
CA GLU A 86 -5.46 -4.04 16.25
C GLU A 86 -6.41 -4.51 15.14
N GLU A 87 -7.67 -4.76 15.46
CA GLU A 87 -8.69 -5.20 14.50
C GLU A 87 -8.92 -4.15 13.38
N VAL A 88 -9.01 -2.87 13.78
CA VAL A 88 -9.19 -1.77 12.80
C VAL A 88 -7.99 -1.67 11.88
N ARG A 89 -6.78 -1.77 12.41
CA ARG A 89 -5.54 -1.71 11.62
C ARG A 89 -5.40 -2.89 10.67
N ALA A 90 -5.68 -4.11 11.14
CA ALA A 90 -5.64 -5.31 10.31
C ALA A 90 -6.66 -5.25 9.15
N ARG A 91 -7.85 -4.70 9.40
CA ARG A 91 -8.84 -4.46 8.35
C ARG A 91 -8.34 -3.44 7.31
N LEU A 92 -7.81 -2.29 7.76
CA LEU A 92 -7.27 -1.26 6.86
C LEU A 92 -6.11 -1.79 6.03
N GLU A 93 -5.21 -2.57 6.61
CA GLU A 93 -4.11 -3.23 5.91
C GLU A 93 -4.63 -4.18 4.82
N THR A 94 -5.64 -4.99 5.16
CA THR A 94 -6.26 -5.90 4.18
C THR A 94 -6.91 -5.14 3.03
N GLU A 95 -7.68 -4.09 3.34
CA GLU A 95 -8.30 -3.22 2.34
C GLU A 95 -7.27 -2.49 1.47
N ALA A 96 -6.14 -2.07 2.05
CA ALA A 96 -5.05 -1.44 1.32
C ALA A 96 -4.40 -2.41 0.32
N ARG A 97 -4.13 -3.65 0.74
CA ARG A 97 -3.60 -4.70 -0.14
C ARG A 97 -4.55 -4.99 -1.32
N VAL A 98 -5.86 -5.07 -1.06
CA VAL A 98 -6.85 -5.27 -2.13
C VAL A 98 -6.83 -4.10 -3.12
N ARG A 99 -6.83 -2.85 -2.62
CA ARG A 99 -6.77 -1.63 -3.47
C ARG A 99 -5.49 -1.57 -4.30
N GLU A 100 -4.34 -1.90 -3.72
CA GLU A 100 -3.05 -1.93 -4.42
C GLU A 100 -3.07 -2.96 -5.54
N ARG A 101 -3.56 -4.17 -5.24
CA ARG A 101 -3.74 -5.27 -6.19
C ARG A 101 -4.63 -4.87 -7.37
N GLU A 102 -5.81 -4.33 -7.10
CA GLU A 102 -6.72 -3.84 -8.15
C GLU A 102 -6.10 -2.72 -8.99
N SER A 103 -5.35 -1.82 -8.34
CA SER A 103 -4.65 -0.74 -9.04
C SER A 103 -3.56 -1.28 -9.97
N ALA A 104 -2.80 -2.29 -9.51
CA ALA A 104 -1.79 -2.96 -10.32
C ALA A 104 -2.39 -3.63 -11.56
N LEU A 105 -3.51 -4.35 -11.40
CA LEU A 105 -4.23 -4.99 -12.50
C LEU A 105 -4.82 -3.99 -13.49
N ARG A 106 -5.41 -2.89 -13.00
CA ARG A 106 -5.90 -1.79 -13.87
C ARG A 106 -4.79 -1.11 -14.67
N GLY A 107 -3.56 -1.12 -14.16
CA GLY A 107 -2.39 -0.54 -14.83
C GLY A 107 -1.85 -1.39 -15.99
N VAL A 108 -2.21 -2.68 -16.08
CA VAL A 108 -1.68 -3.61 -17.10
C VAL A 108 -1.94 -3.14 -18.54
N PRO A 109 -3.16 -2.78 -18.95
CA PRO A 109 -3.43 -2.31 -20.31
C PRO A 109 -2.61 -1.07 -20.69
N GLY A 110 -2.46 -0.12 -19.76
CA GLY A 110 -1.64 1.07 -19.96
C GLY A 110 -0.16 0.74 -20.19
N ARG A 111 0.39 -0.21 -19.44
CA ARG A 111 1.78 -0.68 -19.63
C ARG A 111 1.95 -1.39 -20.97
N LEU A 112 1.02 -2.25 -21.38
CA LEU A 112 1.04 -2.92 -22.67
C LEU A 112 0.97 -1.91 -23.82
N ALA A 113 0.07 -0.92 -23.75
CA ALA A 113 -0.02 0.15 -24.72
C ALA A 113 1.28 0.97 -24.80
N SER A 114 1.92 1.27 -23.67
CA SER A 114 3.20 1.97 -23.62
C SER A 114 4.33 1.18 -24.27
N ILE A 115 4.40 -0.14 -24.03
CA ILE A 115 5.37 -1.02 -24.68
C ILE A 115 5.14 -1.01 -26.18
N TRP A 116 3.89 -1.17 -26.61
CA TRP A 116 3.52 -1.26 -28.02
C TRP A 116 3.77 0.02 -28.79
N ASN A 117 3.44 1.18 -28.22
CA ASN A 117 3.61 2.49 -28.82
C ASN A 117 5.04 3.05 -28.71
N SER A 118 5.97 2.29 -28.13
CA SER A 118 7.37 2.71 -28.02
C SER A 118 8.04 2.72 -29.40
N GLU A 119 9.08 3.55 -29.59
CA GLU A 119 9.87 3.65 -30.84
C GLU A 119 10.79 2.43 -31.07
N ARG A 120 10.69 1.39 -30.23
CA ARG A 120 11.51 0.17 -30.36
C ARG A 120 11.10 -0.64 -31.59
N PRO A 121 12.05 -1.38 -32.22
CA PRO A 121 11.73 -2.35 -33.26
C PRO A 121 10.62 -3.32 -32.87
N ALA A 122 9.74 -3.70 -33.77
CA ALA A 122 8.57 -4.55 -33.51
C ALA A 122 8.93 -5.84 -32.74
N PHE A 123 10.04 -6.48 -33.11
CA PHE A 123 10.54 -7.66 -32.38
C PHE A 123 10.82 -7.39 -30.90
N LEU A 124 11.44 -6.25 -30.56
CA LEU A 124 11.73 -5.91 -29.16
C LEU A 124 10.45 -5.58 -28.37
N ARG A 125 9.46 -4.97 -29.03
CA ARG A 125 8.13 -4.73 -28.43
C ARG A 125 7.43 -6.04 -28.12
N ARG A 126 7.39 -6.98 -29.08
CA ARG A 126 6.82 -8.34 -28.86
C ARG A 126 7.54 -9.10 -27.76
N ARG A 127 8.86 -9.05 -27.74
CA ARG A 127 9.65 -9.68 -26.66
C ARG A 127 9.34 -9.08 -25.28
N ALA A 128 9.15 -7.77 -25.19
CA ALA A 128 8.78 -7.12 -23.93
C ALA A 128 7.37 -7.50 -23.47
N ILE A 129 6.41 -7.67 -24.39
CA ILE A 129 5.07 -8.17 -24.10
C ILE A 129 5.14 -9.62 -23.62
N PHE A 130 5.91 -10.46 -24.30
CA PHE A 130 6.13 -11.87 -23.87
C PHE A 130 6.74 -11.92 -22.47
N ARG A 131 7.80 -11.14 -22.18
CA ARG A 131 8.38 -11.10 -20.84
C ARG A 131 7.39 -10.67 -19.77
N MET A 132 6.56 -9.68 -20.05
CA MET A 132 5.51 -9.28 -19.13
C MET A 132 4.51 -10.41 -18.84
N TRP A 133 4.27 -11.32 -19.78
CA TRP A 133 3.44 -12.52 -19.59
C TRP A 133 4.19 -13.61 -18.82
N ASP A 134 5.45 -13.86 -19.15
CA ASP A 134 6.28 -14.94 -18.61
C ASP A 134 6.67 -14.69 -17.14
N ASP A 135 7.03 -13.44 -16.80
CA ASP A 135 7.46 -13.03 -15.46
C ASP A 135 6.31 -13.00 -14.42
N CYS A 136 5.07 -13.30 -14.83
CA CYS A 136 3.92 -13.34 -13.92
C CYS A 136 3.88 -14.64 -13.14
N GLU A 137 3.40 -14.56 -11.88
CA GLU A 137 3.06 -15.74 -11.10
C GLU A 137 2.06 -16.63 -11.83
N GLU A 138 2.14 -17.95 -11.60
CA GLU A 138 1.27 -18.95 -12.26
C GLU A 138 -0.08 -19.12 -11.55
N GLU A 139 -0.33 -18.33 -10.49
CA GLU A 139 -1.54 -18.37 -9.70
C GLU A 139 -2.11 -16.95 -9.47
N GLY A 140 -3.35 -16.89 -9.04
CA GLY A 140 -3.98 -15.65 -8.58
C GLY A 140 -3.97 -14.54 -9.62
N ASP A 141 -3.35 -13.41 -9.29
CA ASP A 141 -3.31 -12.22 -10.14
C ASP A 141 -2.43 -12.39 -11.37
N GLY A 142 -1.42 -13.21 -11.29
CA GLY A 142 -0.57 -13.53 -12.43
C GLY A 142 -1.38 -14.09 -13.59
N LEU A 143 -2.37 -14.96 -13.31
CA LEU A 143 -3.28 -15.48 -14.34
C LEU A 143 -4.13 -14.36 -14.96
N GLN A 144 -4.57 -13.37 -14.17
CA GLN A 144 -5.33 -12.25 -14.71
C GLN A 144 -4.46 -11.34 -15.59
N VAL A 145 -3.21 -11.10 -15.18
CA VAL A 145 -2.26 -10.35 -16.01
C VAL A 145 -1.99 -11.09 -17.33
N ARG A 146 -1.75 -12.40 -17.28
CA ARG A 146 -1.57 -13.24 -18.47
C ARG A 146 -2.76 -13.15 -19.41
N SER A 147 -3.99 -13.24 -18.88
CA SER A 147 -5.21 -13.10 -19.69
C SER A 147 -5.28 -11.73 -20.35
N GLN A 148 -5.00 -10.65 -19.63
CA GLN A 148 -4.99 -9.30 -20.20
C GLN A 148 -3.91 -9.12 -21.29
N VAL A 149 -2.75 -9.77 -21.14
CA VAL A 149 -1.71 -9.77 -22.17
C VAL A 149 -2.19 -10.48 -23.42
N ILE A 150 -2.80 -11.65 -23.30
CA ILE A 150 -3.36 -12.42 -24.44
C ILE A 150 -4.47 -11.60 -25.12
N GLU A 151 -5.42 -11.04 -24.36
CA GLU A 151 -6.49 -10.19 -24.90
C GLU A 151 -5.91 -8.98 -25.67
N PHE A 152 -4.88 -8.33 -25.13
CA PHE A 152 -4.20 -7.23 -25.80
C PHE A 152 -3.58 -7.70 -27.11
N ILE A 153 -2.89 -8.85 -27.14
CA ILE A 153 -2.28 -9.39 -28.35
C ILE A 153 -3.36 -9.70 -29.38
N GLN A 154 -4.44 -10.35 -29.00
CA GLN A 154 -5.54 -10.69 -29.90
C GLN A 154 -6.20 -9.45 -30.51
N ALA A 155 -6.33 -8.36 -29.73
CA ALA A 155 -6.94 -7.12 -30.15
C ALA A 155 -6.01 -6.26 -31.02
N GLN A 156 -4.72 -6.13 -30.67
CA GLN A 156 -3.79 -5.21 -31.34
C GLN A 156 -2.89 -5.88 -32.37
N LEU A 157 -2.67 -7.18 -32.26
CA LEU A 157 -1.74 -7.96 -33.05
C LEU A 157 -2.41 -9.26 -33.52
N PRO A 158 -3.60 -9.18 -34.15
CA PRO A 158 -4.26 -10.40 -34.62
C PRO A 158 -3.33 -11.20 -35.54
N ARG A 159 -3.50 -12.52 -35.60
CA ARG A 159 -2.60 -13.47 -36.30
C ARG A 159 -2.18 -13.05 -37.71
N ASN A 160 -3.02 -12.29 -38.41
CA ASN A 160 -2.77 -11.83 -39.79
C ASN A 160 -2.21 -10.40 -39.86
N ALA A 161 -1.92 -9.74 -38.73
CA ALA A 161 -1.33 -8.41 -38.71
C ALA A 161 0.16 -8.46 -39.14
N PRO A 162 0.69 -7.42 -39.78
CA PRO A 162 2.10 -7.36 -40.18
C PRO A 162 3.07 -7.52 -39.02
N ASP A 163 2.67 -7.01 -37.86
CA ASP A 163 3.44 -7.04 -36.62
C ASP A 163 3.04 -8.18 -35.65
N ALA A 164 2.25 -9.16 -36.13
CA ALA A 164 1.86 -10.35 -35.33
C ALA A 164 3.09 -11.17 -34.92
N PHE A 165 2.92 -11.96 -33.85
CA PHE A 165 3.92 -12.98 -33.49
C PHE A 165 4.00 -14.05 -34.59
N THR A 166 5.21 -14.30 -35.06
CA THR A 166 5.43 -15.37 -36.02
C THR A 166 5.51 -16.72 -35.31
N THR A 167 5.23 -17.82 -36.02
CA THR A 167 5.36 -19.19 -35.47
C THR A 167 6.78 -19.47 -34.96
N GLU A 168 7.78 -18.93 -35.63
CA GLU A 168 9.19 -19.04 -35.23
C GLU A 168 9.49 -18.31 -33.93
N GLU A 169 8.94 -17.08 -33.76
CA GLU A 169 9.08 -16.31 -32.54
C GLU A 169 8.37 -17.00 -31.36
N LEU A 170 7.14 -17.52 -31.55
CA LEU A 170 6.42 -18.26 -30.53
C LEU A 170 7.20 -19.49 -30.08
N ARG A 171 7.74 -20.26 -31.02
CA ARG A 171 8.57 -21.43 -30.69
C ARG A 171 9.81 -21.04 -29.88
N ARG A 172 10.50 -19.96 -30.28
CA ARG A 172 11.68 -19.47 -29.57
C ARG A 172 11.31 -18.95 -28.18
N PHE A 173 10.27 -18.14 -28.03
CA PHE A 173 9.82 -17.65 -26.73
C PHE A 173 9.42 -18.80 -25.79
N ASN A 174 8.71 -19.80 -26.29
CA ASN A 174 8.37 -20.99 -25.52
C ASN A 174 9.59 -21.83 -25.13
N ALA A 175 10.68 -21.78 -25.91
CA ALA A 175 11.94 -22.44 -25.55
C ALA A 175 12.75 -21.64 -24.49
N GLU A 176 12.57 -20.31 -24.44
CA GLU A 176 13.27 -19.39 -23.53
C GLU A 176 12.45 -19.06 -22.26
N ARG A 177 11.20 -19.53 -22.15
CA ARG A 177 10.30 -19.18 -21.05
C ARG A 177 10.79 -19.75 -19.70
N ASP A 178 10.53 -18.98 -18.65
CA ASP A 178 10.77 -19.37 -17.27
C ASP A 178 9.53 -20.03 -16.63
N SER A 179 8.33 -19.70 -17.13
CA SER A 179 7.06 -20.29 -16.66
C SER A 179 6.82 -21.69 -17.17
N THR A 180 5.98 -22.46 -16.46
CA THR A 180 5.54 -23.81 -16.92
C THR A 180 4.44 -23.73 -17.97
N MET A 181 3.72 -22.61 -18.06
CA MET A 181 2.64 -22.39 -19.01
C MET A 181 3.17 -22.09 -20.42
N GLU A 182 2.51 -22.64 -21.43
CA GLU A 182 2.84 -22.35 -22.82
C GLU A 182 2.26 -20.98 -23.25
N PHE A 183 3.09 -20.19 -23.91
CA PHE A 183 2.67 -18.92 -24.50
C PHE A 183 2.06 -19.17 -25.89
N ASP A 184 0.74 -19.19 -25.95
CA ASP A 184 -0.03 -19.30 -27.19
C ASP A 184 -1.13 -18.22 -27.22
N PRO A 185 -0.83 -17.06 -27.84
CA PRO A 185 -1.77 -15.94 -27.85
C PRO A 185 -2.87 -16.06 -28.90
N TYR A 186 -2.87 -17.07 -29.80
CA TYR A 186 -3.80 -17.17 -30.93
C TYR A 186 -4.67 -18.41 -30.95
#